data_cd9b7f8322056898e1c1d282af89e435
#
_entry.id   cd9b7f8322056898e1c1d282af89e435
#
_cell.length_a   1.000
_cell.length_b   1.000
_cell.length_c   1.000
_cell.angle_alpha   90.00
_cell.angle_beta   90.00
_cell.angle_gamma   90.00
#
_symmetry.space_group_name_H-M   'P 1'
#
loop_
_entity.id
_entity.type
_entity.pdbx_description
1 polymer ?
#
loop_
_entity_poly.entity_id
_entity_poly.type
_entity_poly.pdbx_seq_one_letter_code
_entity_poly.pdbx_strand_id
1 'polypeptide(L)'
;MDLHQDFGNEEVPLVKAMGRILAEDIVADRNFPPFNRATKDGIAINYDAVEKGQTKFTIEGVLAAGMPSQRLLDPSNCLEIMTGAVVPENADTVVMYEHLHIENGTATLTKKPNKGQDIHLNGSDRQRGGLVLKKHSAISAAEIGVLAAVGKASVKVRTLPKIAVVSTGNELVEVEEI
;
A
#
# COMPACT_ATOMS: atom_id res chain seq x y z
N MET A 1 9.33 -12.05 -41.65
CA MET A 1 10.12 -10.79 -41.64
C MET A 1 9.74 -10.05 -40.37
N ASP A 2 10.62 -10.04 -39.37
CA ASP A 2 10.33 -9.39 -38.08
C ASP A 2 10.54 -7.89 -38.28
N LEU A 3 9.44 -7.13 -38.33
CA LEU A 3 9.44 -5.68 -38.54
C LEU A 3 9.57 -4.90 -37.22
N HIS A 4 10.11 -5.55 -36.17
CA HIS A 4 10.25 -4.93 -34.87
C HIS A 4 11.41 -3.95 -34.86
N GLN A 5 11.13 -2.67 -35.13
CA GLN A 5 12.11 -1.61 -35.00
C GLN A 5 12.15 -1.10 -33.54
N ASP A 6 13.32 -1.14 -32.90
CA ASP A 6 13.53 -0.58 -31.57
C ASP A 6 13.88 0.91 -31.71
N PHE A 7 13.00 1.79 -31.22
CA PHE A 7 13.20 3.24 -31.21
C PHE A 7 13.96 3.72 -29.96
N GLY A 8 14.43 2.79 -29.10
CA GLY A 8 15.15 3.10 -27.87
C GLY A 8 14.22 3.36 -26.68
N ASN A 9 14.81 3.92 -25.65
CA ASN A 9 14.12 4.22 -24.39
C ASN A 9 14.39 5.69 -24.02
N GLU A 10 13.45 6.27 -23.30
CA GLU A 10 13.57 7.62 -22.74
C GLU A 10 13.07 7.65 -21.30
N GLU A 11 13.51 8.60 -20.52
CA GLU A 11 13.01 8.83 -19.17
C GLU A 11 11.97 9.94 -19.21
N VAL A 12 10.79 9.70 -18.61
CA VAL A 12 9.70 10.67 -18.56
C VAL A 12 9.22 10.86 -17.13
N PRO A 13 8.81 12.09 -16.73
CA PRO A 13 8.13 12.31 -15.47
C PRO A 13 6.88 11.43 -15.36
N LEU A 14 6.56 10.96 -14.15
CA LEU A 14 5.42 10.06 -13.90
C LEU A 14 4.11 10.60 -14.48
N VAL A 15 3.86 11.91 -14.38
CA VAL A 15 2.66 12.57 -14.90
C VAL A 15 2.51 12.49 -16.42
N LYS A 16 3.59 12.19 -17.15
CA LYS A 16 3.61 12.03 -18.62
C LYS A 16 3.74 10.56 -19.05
N ALA A 17 3.71 9.63 -18.10
CA ALA A 17 3.96 8.22 -18.38
C ALA A 17 2.69 7.45 -18.80
N MET A 18 1.50 8.01 -18.60
CA MET A 18 0.24 7.36 -18.99
C MET A 18 0.21 7.06 -20.50
N GLY A 19 -0.22 5.84 -20.86
CA GLY A 19 -0.27 5.36 -22.24
C GLY A 19 1.09 4.92 -22.81
N ARG A 20 2.19 5.06 -22.05
CA ARG A 20 3.53 4.63 -22.45
C ARG A 20 3.76 3.16 -22.05
N ILE A 21 4.82 2.58 -22.58
CA ILE A 21 5.26 1.19 -22.29
C ILE A 21 6.51 1.24 -21.42
N LEU A 22 6.51 0.56 -20.29
CA LEU A 22 7.67 0.46 -19.40
C LEU A 22 8.88 -0.17 -20.12
N ALA A 23 10.05 0.44 -19.96
CA ALA A 23 11.32 -0.05 -20.48
C ALA A 23 12.21 -0.68 -19.39
N GLU A 24 11.74 -0.70 -18.15
CA GLU A 24 12.44 -1.27 -16.98
C GLU A 24 11.46 -2.09 -16.11
N ASP A 25 12.01 -3.00 -15.30
CA ASP A 25 11.26 -3.64 -14.23
C ASP A 25 11.15 -2.68 -13.04
N ILE A 26 9.99 -2.63 -12.42
CA ILE A 26 9.75 -1.84 -11.22
C ILE A 26 9.70 -2.77 -10.02
N VAL A 27 10.52 -2.47 -9.03
CA VAL A 27 10.59 -3.23 -7.78
C VAL A 27 10.15 -2.36 -6.61
N ALA A 28 9.67 -2.99 -5.55
CA ALA A 28 9.27 -2.32 -4.32
C ALA A 28 10.50 -1.70 -3.62
N ASP A 29 10.43 -0.40 -3.30
CA ASP A 29 11.47 0.35 -2.60
C ASP A 29 11.55 0.02 -1.10
N ARG A 30 10.45 -0.51 -0.55
CA ARG A 30 10.25 -0.90 0.85
C ARG A 30 9.30 -2.07 0.94
N ASN A 31 9.08 -2.58 2.16
CA ASN A 31 8.01 -3.53 2.44
C ASN A 31 6.64 -2.85 2.33
N PHE A 32 5.63 -3.58 1.85
CA PHE A 32 4.23 -3.18 1.82
C PHE A 32 3.38 -4.21 2.58
N PRO A 33 2.69 -3.80 3.66
CA PRO A 33 2.83 -2.52 4.35
C PRO A 33 4.22 -2.36 5.00
N PRO A 34 4.68 -1.12 5.31
CA PRO A 34 6.03 -0.87 5.85
C PRO A 34 6.18 -1.22 7.33
N PHE A 35 5.09 -1.53 8.01
CA PHE A 35 5.01 -1.94 9.42
C PHE A 35 3.76 -2.80 9.65
N ASN A 36 3.69 -3.51 10.76
CA ASN A 36 2.48 -4.16 11.21
C ASN A 36 1.42 -3.11 11.53
N ARG A 37 0.26 -3.16 10.89
CA ARG A 37 -0.81 -2.18 11.08
C ARG A 37 -2.12 -2.85 11.45
N ALA A 38 -2.90 -2.17 12.29
CA ALA A 38 -4.25 -2.61 12.62
C ALA A 38 -5.17 -2.54 11.39
N THR A 39 -6.01 -3.55 11.21
CA THR A 39 -7.04 -3.59 10.16
C THR A 39 -8.43 -3.26 10.68
N LYS A 40 -8.59 -3.13 11.99
CA LYS A 40 -9.83 -2.80 12.69
C LYS A 40 -9.57 -1.79 13.80
N ASP A 41 -10.60 -1.04 14.17
CA ASP A 41 -10.62 -0.21 15.36
C ASP A 41 -10.93 -1.08 16.57
N GLY A 42 -10.20 -0.85 17.68
CA GLY A 42 -10.34 -1.66 18.89
C GLY A 42 -9.20 -1.48 19.87
N ILE A 43 -8.67 -2.57 20.40
CA ILE A 43 -7.51 -2.55 21.29
C ILE A 43 -6.38 -3.46 20.78
N ALA A 44 -5.14 -3.02 20.96
CA ALA A 44 -3.93 -3.83 20.76
C ALA A 44 -3.49 -4.43 22.09
N ILE A 45 -3.29 -5.75 22.10
CA ILE A 45 -2.91 -6.53 23.29
C ILE A 45 -1.74 -7.46 23.00
N ASN A 46 -1.07 -7.88 24.06
CA ASN A 46 -0.19 -9.05 24.02
C ASN A 46 -1.05 -10.31 24.26
N TYR A 47 -1.08 -11.22 23.29
CA TYR A 47 -1.92 -12.42 23.34
C TYR A 47 -1.54 -13.38 24.47
N ASP A 48 -0.29 -13.38 24.94
CA ASP A 48 0.16 -14.22 26.06
C ASP A 48 -0.62 -13.96 27.36
N ALA A 49 -1.19 -12.74 27.53
CA ALA A 49 -2.07 -12.43 28.64
C ALA A 49 -3.41 -13.21 28.53
N VAL A 50 -3.95 -13.30 27.31
CA VAL A 50 -5.17 -14.07 27.03
C VAL A 50 -4.95 -15.57 27.21
N GLU A 51 -3.78 -16.07 26.82
CA GLU A 51 -3.42 -17.50 27.06
C GLU A 51 -3.37 -17.84 28.56
N LYS A 52 -2.96 -16.88 29.39
CA LYS A 52 -2.97 -17.00 30.87
C LYS A 52 -4.35 -16.79 31.48
N GLY A 53 -5.39 -16.60 30.66
CA GLY A 53 -6.79 -16.47 31.12
C GLY A 53 -7.24 -15.03 31.40
N GLN A 54 -6.42 -14.01 31.05
CA GLN A 54 -6.82 -12.62 31.23
C GLN A 54 -7.89 -12.24 30.23
N THR A 55 -8.94 -11.56 30.71
CA THR A 55 -10.04 -11.05 29.90
C THR A 55 -10.27 -9.55 30.05
N LYS A 56 -9.58 -8.90 31.01
CA LYS A 56 -9.72 -7.47 31.28
C LYS A 56 -8.35 -6.78 31.13
N PHE A 57 -8.36 -5.66 30.41
CA PHE A 57 -7.15 -4.91 30.07
C PHE A 57 -7.35 -3.42 30.41
N THR A 58 -6.43 -2.83 31.15
CA THR A 58 -6.43 -1.38 31.39
C THR A 58 -5.96 -0.67 30.13
N ILE A 59 -6.68 0.38 29.70
CA ILE A 59 -6.32 1.19 28.54
C ILE A 59 -5.27 2.22 28.96
N GLU A 60 -4.06 2.14 28.36
CA GLU A 60 -2.95 3.06 28.66
C GLU A 60 -2.97 4.32 27.80
N GLY A 61 -3.68 4.30 26.66
CA GLY A 61 -3.74 5.41 25.71
C GLY A 61 -4.38 5.00 24.40
N VAL A 62 -4.25 5.87 23.38
CA VAL A 62 -4.86 5.69 22.04
C VAL A 62 -3.81 5.85 20.96
N LEU A 63 -3.82 4.96 19.97
CA LEU A 63 -2.99 4.99 18.77
C LEU A 63 -3.85 5.22 17.53
N ALA A 64 -3.70 6.39 16.92
CA ALA A 64 -4.31 6.70 15.62
C ALA A 64 -3.33 6.47 14.46
N ALA A 65 -3.86 6.35 13.25
CA ALA A 65 -3.04 6.32 12.04
C ALA A 65 -2.18 7.60 11.93
N GLY A 66 -0.91 7.44 11.56
CA GLY A 66 0.06 8.54 11.46
C GLY A 66 0.75 8.89 12.79
N MET A 67 0.35 8.34 13.91
CA MET A 67 1.10 8.48 15.16
C MET A 67 2.37 7.63 15.14
N PRO A 68 3.43 8.05 15.85
CA PRO A 68 4.64 7.24 16.00
C PRO A 68 4.32 5.92 16.71
N SER A 69 5.13 4.89 16.44
CA SER A 69 5.03 3.63 17.15
C SER A 69 5.16 3.84 18.66
N GLN A 70 4.33 3.13 19.41
CA GLN A 70 4.36 3.11 20.86
C GLN A 70 4.58 1.67 21.34
N ARG A 71 4.73 1.53 22.64
CA ARG A 71 4.88 0.25 23.31
C ARG A 71 3.94 0.22 24.51
N LEU A 72 3.33 -0.93 24.80
CA LEU A 72 2.61 -1.13 26.05
C LEU A 72 3.59 -0.95 27.22
N LEU A 73 3.22 -0.14 28.19
CA LEU A 73 4.00 0.06 29.42
C LEU A 73 3.99 -1.22 30.26
N ASP A 74 2.83 -1.87 30.32
CA ASP A 74 2.65 -3.17 30.93
C ASP A 74 2.07 -4.16 29.90
N PRO A 75 2.70 -5.34 29.64
CA PRO A 75 2.18 -6.34 28.72
C PRO A 75 0.78 -6.88 29.07
N SER A 76 0.31 -6.68 30.31
CA SER A 76 -1.04 -7.03 30.75
C SER A 76 -2.09 -5.95 30.47
N ASN A 77 -1.67 -4.79 29.97
CA ASN A 77 -2.56 -3.68 29.59
C ASN A 77 -2.82 -3.67 28.07
N CYS A 78 -3.54 -2.67 27.58
CA CYS A 78 -3.81 -2.47 26.16
C CYS A 78 -3.69 -1.00 25.75
N LEU A 79 -3.54 -0.77 24.45
CA LEU A 79 -3.75 0.53 23.82
C LEU A 79 -4.98 0.46 22.92
N GLU A 80 -5.86 1.45 22.99
CA GLU A 80 -6.85 1.64 21.92
C GLU A 80 -6.10 1.87 20.62
N ILE A 81 -6.58 1.26 19.54
CA ILE A 81 -5.91 1.34 18.24
C ILE A 81 -6.93 1.55 17.13
N MET A 82 -6.61 2.49 16.22
CA MET A 82 -7.44 2.76 15.06
C MET A 82 -6.88 2.08 13.82
N THR A 83 -7.73 1.77 12.89
CA THR A 83 -7.39 1.18 11.59
C THR A 83 -6.26 1.98 10.91
N GLY A 84 -5.24 1.30 10.47
CA GLY A 84 -4.05 1.90 9.84
C GLY A 84 -2.96 2.32 10.82
N ALA A 85 -3.21 2.33 12.12
CA ALA A 85 -2.17 2.63 13.12
C ALA A 85 -1.12 1.52 13.22
N VAL A 86 0.09 1.91 13.60
CA VAL A 86 1.20 0.98 13.86
C VAL A 86 0.87 0.14 15.09
N VAL A 87 0.91 -1.18 14.97
CA VAL A 87 0.74 -2.09 16.10
C VAL A 87 1.96 -1.95 17.02
N PRO A 88 1.76 -1.80 18.35
CA PRO A 88 2.85 -1.73 19.33
C PRO A 88 3.80 -2.93 19.21
N GLU A 89 5.12 -2.70 19.41
CA GLU A 89 6.14 -3.76 19.25
C GLU A 89 5.93 -4.97 20.15
N ASN A 90 5.32 -4.77 21.32
CA ASN A 90 5.05 -5.82 22.32
C ASN A 90 3.56 -6.22 22.38
N ALA A 91 2.78 -5.86 21.33
CA ALA A 91 1.45 -6.37 21.09
C ALA A 91 1.45 -7.20 19.79
N ASP A 92 0.66 -8.25 19.76
CA ASP A 92 0.60 -9.18 18.63
C ASP A 92 -0.83 -9.54 18.21
N THR A 93 -1.83 -8.87 18.78
CA THR A 93 -3.24 -9.15 18.51
C THR A 93 -4.05 -7.86 18.62
N VAL A 94 -4.93 -7.61 17.67
CA VAL A 94 -5.92 -6.52 17.74
C VAL A 94 -7.30 -7.15 17.93
N VAL A 95 -8.07 -6.58 18.86
CA VAL A 95 -9.46 -7.01 19.14
C VAL A 95 -10.38 -5.86 18.81
N MET A 96 -11.29 -6.09 17.85
CA MET A 96 -12.23 -5.06 17.40
C MET A 96 -13.22 -4.65 18.50
N TYR A 97 -13.73 -3.44 18.44
CA TYR A 97 -14.67 -2.91 19.45
C TYR A 97 -15.91 -3.77 19.64
N GLU A 98 -16.42 -4.42 18.61
CA GLU A 98 -17.59 -5.29 18.66
C GLU A 98 -17.41 -6.52 19.56
N HIS A 99 -16.15 -6.86 19.88
CA HIS A 99 -15.80 -7.95 20.79
C HIS A 99 -15.35 -7.46 22.18
N LEU A 100 -15.67 -6.20 22.52
CA LEU A 100 -15.25 -5.55 23.76
C LEU A 100 -16.46 -4.94 24.49
N HIS A 101 -16.32 -4.89 25.80
CA HIS A 101 -17.09 -3.98 26.65
C HIS A 101 -16.10 -3.05 27.34
N ILE A 102 -16.22 -1.74 27.07
CA ILE A 102 -15.30 -0.73 27.61
C ILE A 102 -16.05 0.10 28.65
N GLU A 103 -15.50 0.11 29.85
CA GLU A 103 -16.05 0.88 30.97
C GLU A 103 -14.90 1.34 31.88
N ASN A 104 -14.93 2.62 32.30
CA ASN A 104 -13.99 3.21 33.27
C ASN A 104 -12.50 2.96 32.93
N GLY A 105 -12.12 3.10 31.63
CA GLY A 105 -10.73 2.91 31.18
C GLY A 105 -10.28 1.44 31.14
N THR A 106 -11.23 0.50 31.24
CA THR A 106 -10.96 -0.93 31.16
C THR A 106 -11.71 -1.56 30.00
N ALA A 107 -11.01 -2.30 29.15
CA ALA A 107 -11.58 -3.09 28.07
C ALA A 107 -11.73 -4.56 28.55
N THR A 108 -12.94 -5.08 28.45
CA THR A 108 -13.26 -6.48 28.80
C THR A 108 -13.59 -7.25 27.52
N LEU A 109 -12.92 -8.37 27.28
CA LEU A 109 -13.19 -9.23 26.13
C LEU A 109 -14.57 -9.91 26.29
N THR A 110 -15.44 -9.76 25.30
CA THR A 110 -16.70 -10.49 25.20
C THR A 110 -16.56 -11.78 24.41
N LYS A 111 -15.49 -11.88 23.62
CA LYS A 111 -15.14 -13.05 22.81
C LYS A 111 -13.63 -13.26 22.86
N LYS A 112 -13.18 -14.52 22.98
CA LYS A 112 -11.75 -14.86 22.93
C LYS A 112 -11.21 -14.59 21.53
N PRO A 113 -10.16 -13.75 21.36
CA PRO A 113 -9.54 -13.52 20.07
C PRO A 113 -8.66 -14.71 19.64
N ASN A 114 -8.26 -14.72 18.38
CA ASN A 114 -7.19 -15.57 17.90
C ASN A 114 -5.86 -14.77 17.93
N LYS A 115 -4.74 -15.46 18.18
CA LYS A 115 -3.42 -14.85 18.11
C LYS A 115 -3.15 -14.28 16.70
N GLY A 116 -2.66 -13.06 16.64
CA GLY A 116 -2.32 -12.39 15.38
C GLY A 116 -3.51 -11.84 14.58
N GLN A 117 -4.76 -11.95 15.10
CA GLN A 117 -5.92 -11.45 14.35
C GLN A 117 -5.88 -9.93 14.18
N ASP A 118 -6.55 -9.45 13.13
CA ASP A 118 -6.78 -8.05 12.78
C ASP A 118 -5.49 -7.21 12.63
N ILE A 119 -4.37 -7.87 12.28
CA ILE A 119 -3.09 -7.25 11.96
C ILE A 119 -2.70 -7.56 10.52
N HIS A 120 -2.42 -6.51 9.74
CA HIS A 120 -1.79 -6.62 8.44
C HIS A 120 -0.27 -6.56 8.63
N LEU A 121 0.39 -7.69 8.37
CA LEU A 121 1.81 -7.86 8.68
C LEU A 121 2.71 -7.08 7.72
N ASN A 122 3.81 -6.55 8.25
CA ASN A 122 4.88 -5.93 7.47
C ASN A 122 5.31 -6.82 6.29
N GLY A 123 5.29 -6.27 5.09
CA GLY A 123 5.74 -6.96 3.88
C GLY A 123 4.84 -8.07 3.37
N SER A 124 3.64 -8.25 3.93
CA SER A 124 2.73 -9.32 3.50
C SER A 124 2.21 -9.14 2.07
N ASP A 125 2.06 -7.91 1.59
CA ASP A 125 1.61 -7.63 0.22
C ASP A 125 2.80 -7.69 -0.76
N ARG A 126 3.93 -7.08 -0.38
CA ARG A 126 5.16 -7.09 -1.16
C ARG A 126 6.38 -6.81 -0.27
N GLN A 127 7.42 -7.61 -0.43
CA GLN A 127 8.70 -7.36 0.22
C GLN A 127 9.55 -6.39 -0.61
N ARG A 128 10.43 -5.64 0.06
CA ARG A 128 11.43 -4.77 -0.59
C ARG A 128 12.22 -5.55 -1.63
N GLY A 129 12.41 -4.97 -2.80
CA GLY A 129 13.07 -5.60 -3.95
C GLY A 129 12.17 -6.55 -4.74
N GLY A 130 10.97 -6.87 -4.24
CA GLY A 130 10.01 -7.69 -4.99
C GLY A 130 9.49 -6.98 -6.23
N LEU A 131 9.33 -7.71 -7.33
CA LEU A 131 8.83 -7.20 -8.60
C LEU A 131 7.39 -6.69 -8.45
N VAL A 132 7.14 -5.45 -8.86
CA VAL A 132 5.83 -4.79 -8.81
C VAL A 132 5.22 -4.68 -10.20
N LEU A 133 5.97 -4.15 -11.17
CA LEU A 133 5.55 -4.09 -12.57
C LEU A 133 6.68 -4.61 -13.45
N LYS A 134 6.31 -5.36 -14.47
CA LYS A 134 7.28 -5.91 -15.44
C LYS A 134 7.59 -4.89 -16.53
N LYS A 135 8.83 -4.92 -17.01
CA LYS A 135 9.20 -4.32 -18.29
C LYS A 135 8.21 -4.73 -19.37
N HIS A 136 7.91 -3.84 -20.28
CA HIS A 136 6.94 -3.97 -21.37
C HIS A 136 5.46 -3.91 -20.97
N SER A 137 5.15 -3.67 -19.70
CA SER A 137 3.78 -3.36 -19.28
C SER A 137 3.34 -2.00 -19.82
N ALA A 138 2.10 -1.90 -20.28
CA ALA A 138 1.47 -0.61 -20.57
C ALA A 138 1.15 0.12 -19.26
N ILE A 139 1.36 1.41 -19.25
CA ILE A 139 1.11 2.26 -18.07
C ILE A 139 -0.29 2.86 -18.18
N SER A 140 -1.23 2.31 -17.42
CA SER A 140 -2.58 2.87 -17.23
C SER A 140 -2.63 3.74 -15.96
N ALA A 141 -3.82 4.24 -15.61
CA ALA A 141 -4.01 4.98 -14.36
C ALA A 141 -3.69 4.12 -13.12
N ALA A 142 -3.93 2.80 -13.19
CA ALA A 142 -3.59 1.88 -12.09
C ALA A 142 -2.07 1.78 -11.90
N GLU A 143 -1.30 1.63 -12.99
CA GLU A 143 0.15 1.58 -12.94
C GLU A 143 0.75 2.91 -12.47
N ILE A 144 0.15 4.05 -12.83
CA ILE A 144 0.56 5.36 -12.28
C ILE A 144 0.43 5.37 -10.75
N GLY A 145 -0.69 4.88 -10.21
CA GLY A 145 -0.88 4.77 -8.76
C GLY A 145 0.17 3.87 -8.09
N VAL A 146 0.46 2.72 -8.70
CA VAL A 146 1.48 1.78 -8.22
C VAL A 146 2.88 2.40 -8.26
N LEU A 147 3.25 3.07 -9.37
CA LEU A 147 4.54 3.75 -9.53
C LEU A 147 4.72 4.86 -8.48
N ALA A 148 3.68 5.65 -8.23
CA ALA A 148 3.69 6.66 -7.18
C ALA A 148 3.86 6.03 -5.80
N ALA A 149 3.17 4.92 -5.50
CA ALA A 149 3.26 4.23 -4.22
C ALA A 149 4.67 3.70 -3.92
N VAL A 150 5.43 3.29 -4.96
CA VAL A 150 6.84 2.86 -4.83
C VAL A 150 7.84 4.01 -5.02
N GLY A 151 7.38 5.26 -4.96
CA GLY A 151 8.24 6.45 -4.93
C GLY A 151 8.86 6.84 -6.28
N LYS A 152 8.32 6.40 -7.40
CA LYS A 152 8.83 6.76 -8.74
C LYS A 152 8.33 8.15 -9.16
N ALA A 153 9.22 9.12 -9.20
CA ALA A 153 8.94 10.46 -9.76
C ALA A 153 9.09 10.48 -11.29
N SER A 154 9.95 9.63 -11.84
CA SER A 154 10.17 9.42 -13.29
C SER A 154 10.34 7.92 -13.56
N VAL A 155 10.13 7.51 -14.79
CA VAL A 155 10.24 6.12 -15.25
C VAL A 155 10.85 6.05 -16.65
N LYS A 156 11.58 4.94 -16.92
CA LYS A 156 12.04 4.63 -18.27
C LYS A 156 10.91 3.98 -19.05
N VAL A 157 10.66 4.54 -20.23
CA VAL A 157 9.63 4.07 -21.15
C VAL A 157 10.20 3.86 -22.55
N ARG A 158 9.49 3.09 -23.38
CA ARG A 158 9.83 2.97 -24.78
C ARG A 158 9.63 4.30 -25.49
N THR A 159 10.59 4.71 -26.32
CA THR A 159 10.47 5.90 -27.17
C THR A 159 9.40 5.65 -28.22
N LEU A 160 8.52 6.64 -28.42
CA LEU A 160 7.49 6.59 -29.48
C LEU A 160 8.12 6.91 -30.86
N PRO A 161 7.69 6.21 -31.92
CA PRO A 161 8.14 6.56 -33.27
C PRO A 161 7.63 7.96 -33.66
N LYS A 162 8.43 8.66 -34.44
CA LYS A 162 7.97 9.88 -35.12
C LYS A 162 7.27 9.46 -36.41
N ILE A 163 6.01 9.84 -36.55
CA ILE A 163 5.18 9.51 -37.71
C ILE A 163 4.88 10.80 -38.44
N ALA A 164 5.13 10.81 -39.75
CA ALA A 164 4.66 11.86 -40.66
C ALA A 164 3.45 11.31 -41.42
N VAL A 165 2.35 12.02 -41.35
CA VAL A 165 1.16 11.76 -42.21
C VAL A 165 1.19 12.80 -43.32
N VAL A 166 1.21 12.33 -44.56
CA VAL A 166 1.26 13.20 -45.73
C VAL A 166 0.01 12.94 -46.60
N SER A 167 -0.81 13.95 -46.74
CA SER A 167 -1.93 13.94 -47.67
C SER A 167 -1.44 14.37 -49.07
N THR A 168 -1.92 13.70 -50.10
CA THR A 168 -1.61 14.03 -51.51
C THR A 168 -2.91 14.04 -52.32
N GLY A 169 -3.04 15.00 -53.20
CA GLY A 169 -4.20 15.17 -54.09
C GLY A 169 -4.66 16.62 -54.14
N ASN A 170 -5.02 17.08 -55.31
CA ASN A 170 -5.53 18.44 -55.54
C ASN A 170 -6.98 18.62 -55.09
N GLU A 171 -7.66 17.52 -54.82
CA GLU A 171 -9.04 17.44 -54.33
C GLU A 171 -9.18 17.57 -52.81
N LEU A 172 -8.06 17.55 -52.10
CA LEU A 172 -8.05 17.68 -50.63
C LEU A 172 -8.18 19.15 -50.24
N VAL A 173 -9.14 19.43 -49.37
CA VAL A 173 -9.42 20.75 -48.82
C VAL A 173 -9.37 20.65 -47.30
N GLU A 174 -9.15 21.77 -46.60
CA GLU A 174 -9.26 21.83 -45.15
C GLU A 174 -10.69 21.53 -44.69
N VAL A 175 -10.85 20.98 -43.46
CA VAL A 175 -12.17 20.58 -42.94
C VAL A 175 -13.16 21.75 -42.88
N GLU A 176 -12.66 22.97 -42.79
CA GLU A 176 -13.44 24.22 -42.73
C GLU A 176 -13.78 24.80 -44.13
N GLU A 177 -13.19 24.26 -45.18
CA GLU A 177 -13.48 24.65 -46.59
C GLU A 177 -14.55 23.73 -47.15
N ILE A 178 -15.84 24.16 -47.05
CA ILE A 178 -17.00 23.49 -47.65
C ILE A 178 -17.47 24.29 -48.83
#